data_0fbfa69655628fd7866c8902c7e0464e
#
_entry.id   0fbfa69655628fd7866c8902c7e0464e
#
_cell.length_a   1.000
_cell.length_b   1.000
_cell.length_c   1.000
_cell.angle_alpha   90.00
_cell.angle_beta   90.00
_cell.angle_gamma   90.00
#
_symmetry.space_group_name_H-M   'P 1'
#
loop_
_entity.id
_entity.type
_entity.pdbx_description
1 polymer ?
#
loop_
_entity_poly.entity_id
_entity_poly.type
_entity_poly.pdbx_seq_one_letter_code
_entity_poly.pdbx_strand_id
1 'polypeptide(L)'
;MNKWIQTGCAIVCGAFLIFALSACKQEAKLTKVKVAEVAHSIFYAPLYVAVSKGFFKEEGLDIEVNTTWGGDKTMTSLLSNGSDIALVGSETSIYVESQGAKDPVINFAQLTQTDGTFLVAREDIENFDWDMVKGKTFLGQRKGGMPQMAGEFVLNKHNIDPQKDVDLIQNIDFANIANAFASGTGDYVQLFEPTASLFEKEGIGHIVASFGEESGRVPYTTFMAKKSYLTEHEETAEKFTRAVYKAQQWVEKHSSKEIAEAIQSEFDDTEPEIIEASIDRYKKQNSFSTDPLLNEKEWEQLQMIMDQAGELPKHIPYSQLVDTKIAKKVTSEK
;
A
#
# COMPACT_ATOMS: atom_id res chain seq x y z
N MET A 1 -66.30 48.34 -11.88
CA MET A 1 -64.96 48.50 -12.38
C MET A 1 -63.97 48.13 -11.28
N ASN A 2 -63.10 47.15 -11.60
CA ASN A 2 -61.87 46.76 -10.87
C ASN A 2 -61.97 45.91 -9.59
N LYS A 3 -62.38 44.63 -9.73
CA LYS A 3 -62.03 43.53 -8.81
C LYS A 3 -61.10 42.50 -9.42
N TRP A 4 -60.59 42.69 -10.64
CA TRP A 4 -59.77 41.71 -11.39
C TRP A 4 -58.25 42.02 -11.41
N ILE A 5 -57.79 43.08 -10.79
CA ILE A 5 -56.35 43.48 -10.82
C ILE A 5 -55.59 43.04 -9.54
N GLN A 6 -56.32 42.69 -8.47
CA GLN A 6 -55.65 42.31 -7.23
C GLN A 6 -55.27 40.82 -7.09
N THR A 7 -55.80 39.96 -7.97
CA THR A 7 -55.50 38.51 -7.90
C THR A 7 -54.32 38.09 -8.77
N GLY A 8 -53.87 38.96 -9.68
CA GLY A 8 -52.74 38.67 -10.58
C GLY A 8 -51.34 38.89 -9.95
N CYS A 9 -51.20 39.78 -8.96
CA CYS A 9 -49.94 40.09 -8.32
C CYS A 9 -49.49 39.09 -7.24
N ALA A 10 -50.44 38.37 -6.62
CA ALA A 10 -50.09 37.40 -5.55
C ALA A 10 -49.54 36.07 -6.08
N ILE A 11 -49.88 35.68 -7.33
CA ILE A 11 -49.44 34.43 -7.95
C ILE A 11 -48.02 34.57 -8.54
N VAL A 12 -47.60 35.74 -8.99
CA VAL A 12 -46.27 35.98 -9.58
C VAL A 12 -45.19 36.08 -8.50
N CYS A 13 -45.52 36.59 -7.31
CA CYS A 13 -44.54 36.62 -6.19
C CYS A 13 -44.32 35.25 -5.52
N GLY A 14 -45.30 34.35 -5.56
CA GLY A 14 -45.16 32.97 -5.03
C GLY A 14 -44.29 32.07 -5.90
N ALA A 15 -44.27 32.28 -7.23
CA ALA A 15 -43.46 31.50 -8.15
C ALA A 15 -41.96 31.89 -8.12
N PHE A 16 -41.62 33.13 -7.75
CA PHE A 16 -40.24 33.60 -7.64
C PHE A 16 -39.54 33.15 -6.37
N LEU A 17 -40.27 32.83 -5.31
CA LEU A 17 -39.70 32.34 -4.04
C LEU A 17 -39.35 30.85 -4.06
N ILE A 18 -39.98 30.06 -4.96
CA ILE A 18 -39.68 28.62 -5.10
C ILE A 18 -38.44 28.39 -5.99
N PHE A 19 -38.09 29.32 -6.88
CA PHE A 19 -36.90 29.24 -7.71
C PHE A 19 -35.61 29.69 -7.00
N ALA A 20 -35.68 30.40 -5.87
CA ALA A 20 -34.53 30.88 -5.13
C ALA A 20 -33.90 29.82 -4.18
N LEU A 21 -34.57 28.67 -3.96
CA LEU A 21 -34.05 27.57 -3.14
C LEU A 21 -33.31 26.49 -3.94
N SER A 22 -33.21 26.65 -5.28
CA SER A 22 -32.39 25.78 -6.15
C SER A 22 -31.00 26.35 -6.43
N ALA A 23 -30.60 27.39 -5.69
CA ALA A 23 -29.32 28.04 -5.88
C ALA A 23 -28.24 27.42 -5.03
N CYS A 24 -27.26 26.87 -5.71
CA CYS A 24 -25.91 26.58 -5.22
C CYS A 24 -25.77 25.45 -4.20
N LYS A 25 -25.90 24.21 -4.62
CA LYS A 25 -24.92 23.22 -4.20
C LYS A 25 -23.60 23.65 -4.84
N GLN A 26 -22.91 24.61 -4.24
CA GLN A 26 -21.53 24.89 -4.57
C GLN A 26 -20.79 23.59 -4.28
N GLU A 27 -20.34 22.88 -5.32
CA GLU A 27 -19.51 21.70 -5.14
C GLU A 27 -18.36 22.14 -4.25
N ALA A 28 -18.31 21.57 -3.04
CA ALA A 28 -17.24 21.89 -2.12
C ALA A 28 -15.92 21.55 -2.83
N LYS A 29 -15.04 22.54 -2.96
CA LYS A 29 -13.75 22.36 -3.63
C LYS A 29 -12.98 21.31 -2.86
N LEU A 30 -12.73 20.16 -3.49
CA LEU A 30 -11.96 19.08 -2.89
C LEU A 30 -10.52 19.54 -2.62
N THR A 31 -9.96 19.12 -1.49
CA THR A 31 -8.56 19.33 -1.17
C THR A 31 -7.72 18.30 -1.93
N LYS A 32 -6.82 18.77 -2.78
CA LYS A 32 -5.90 17.88 -3.51
C LYS A 32 -4.83 17.33 -2.58
N VAL A 33 -4.57 16.03 -2.68
CA VAL A 33 -3.50 15.34 -1.95
C VAL A 33 -2.78 14.42 -2.93
N LYS A 34 -1.47 14.59 -3.03
CA LYS A 34 -0.60 13.78 -3.88
C LYS A 34 -0.02 12.63 -3.05
N VAL A 35 -0.27 11.42 -3.50
CA VAL A 35 0.24 10.18 -2.88
C VAL A 35 1.24 9.53 -3.82
N ALA A 36 2.47 9.32 -3.36
CA ALA A 36 3.43 8.48 -4.08
C ALA A 36 3.36 7.05 -3.56
N GLU A 37 3.21 6.09 -4.46
CA GLU A 37 3.27 4.65 -4.13
C GLU A 37 4.52 3.99 -4.73
N VAL A 38 4.99 2.90 -4.09
CA VAL A 38 6.19 2.17 -4.53
C VAL A 38 5.96 1.45 -5.86
N ALA A 39 4.83 0.81 -6.00
CA ALA A 39 4.43 0.02 -7.15
C ALA A 39 2.91 0.07 -7.32
N HIS A 40 2.43 -0.06 -8.54
CA HIS A 40 1.01 -0.28 -8.81
C HIS A 40 0.71 -1.76 -8.64
N SER A 41 0.20 -2.15 -7.47
CA SER A 41 0.07 -3.56 -7.07
C SER A 41 -1.22 -3.82 -6.31
N ILE A 42 -1.84 -4.97 -6.56
CA ILE A 42 -3.00 -5.47 -5.81
C ILE A 42 -2.71 -5.58 -4.30
N PHE A 43 -1.45 -5.58 -3.92
CA PHE A 43 -1.03 -5.49 -2.53
C PHE A 43 -1.54 -4.23 -1.81
N TYR A 44 -1.90 -3.19 -2.57
CA TYR A 44 -2.48 -1.96 -2.05
C TYR A 44 -3.99 -1.85 -2.28
N ALA A 45 -4.68 -2.98 -2.48
CA ALA A 45 -6.12 -3.00 -2.75
C ALA A 45 -6.98 -2.12 -1.83
N PRO A 46 -6.73 -2.00 -0.50
CA PRO A 46 -7.53 -1.08 0.32
C PRO A 46 -7.39 0.40 -0.08
N LEU A 47 -6.23 0.85 -0.60
CA LEU A 47 -6.07 2.19 -1.15
C LEU A 47 -6.95 2.37 -2.39
N TYR A 48 -6.89 1.43 -3.34
CA TYR A 48 -7.67 1.51 -4.58
C TYR A 48 -9.17 1.40 -4.32
N VAL A 49 -9.60 0.61 -3.32
CA VAL A 49 -10.99 0.61 -2.85
C VAL A 49 -11.38 1.99 -2.33
N ALA A 50 -10.52 2.68 -1.56
CA ALA A 50 -10.83 4.03 -1.08
C ALA A 50 -11.00 5.03 -2.23
N VAL A 51 -10.21 4.87 -3.32
CA VAL A 51 -10.31 5.69 -4.53
C VAL A 51 -11.58 5.36 -5.30
N SER A 52 -11.77 4.10 -5.69
CA SER A 52 -12.85 3.66 -6.57
C SER A 52 -14.24 3.76 -5.94
N LYS A 53 -14.35 3.50 -4.62
CA LYS A 53 -15.61 3.69 -3.87
C LYS A 53 -15.87 5.14 -3.52
N GLY A 54 -14.94 6.05 -3.79
CA GLY A 54 -15.11 7.47 -3.53
C GLY A 54 -14.99 7.87 -2.06
N PHE A 55 -14.41 7.03 -1.19
CA PHE A 55 -14.30 7.33 0.24
C PHE A 55 -13.45 8.58 0.53
N PHE A 56 -12.42 8.83 -0.29
CA PHE A 56 -11.68 10.09 -0.22
C PHE A 56 -12.55 11.30 -0.61
N LYS A 57 -13.37 11.18 -1.64
CA LYS A 57 -14.27 12.26 -2.07
C LYS A 57 -15.34 12.56 -1.03
N GLU A 58 -15.85 11.54 -0.34
CA GLU A 58 -16.77 11.72 0.79
C GLU A 58 -16.15 12.53 1.93
N GLU A 59 -14.83 12.40 2.14
CA GLU A 59 -14.05 13.20 3.09
C GLU A 59 -13.61 14.56 2.53
N GLY A 60 -14.00 14.90 1.31
CA GLY A 60 -13.64 16.18 0.67
C GLY A 60 -12.21 16.20 0.11
N LEU A 61 -11.62 15.04 -0.18
CA LEU A 61 -10.28 14.91 -0.74
C LEU A 61 -10.33 14.48 -2.21
N ASP A 62 -9.40 15.03 -3.01
CA ASP A 62 -9.10 14.65 -4.38
C ASP A 62 -7.69 14.04 -4.39
N ILE A 63 -7.61 12.72 -4.49
CA ILE A 63 -6.35 11.99 -4.37
C ILE A 63 -5.75 11.75 -5.75
N GLU A 64 -4.48 12.15 -5.90
CA GLU A 64 -3.67 11.84 -7.07
C GLU A 64 -2.60 10.81 -6.66
N VAL A 65 -2.72 9.57 -7.14
CA VAL A 65 -1.77 8.49 -6.87
C VAL A 65 -0.74 8.43 -8.00
N ASN A 66 0.54 8.46 -7.65
CA ASN A 66 1.66 8.39 -8.60
C ASN A 66 2.60 7.24 -8.25
N THR A 67 2.77 6.29 -9.16
CA THR A 67 3.68 5.15 -9.00
C THR A 67 5.12 5.58 -9.31
N THR A 68 6.05 5.27 -8.40
CA THR A 68 7.45 5.71 -8.48
C THR A 68 8.45 4.58 -8.79
N TRP A 69 8.03 3.33 -8.68
CA TRP A 69 8.82 2.13 -8.97
C TRP A 69 10.11 2.02 -8.13
N GLY A 70 9.92 2.04 -6.81
CA GLY A 70 11.00 1.82 -5.83
C GLY A 70 10.85 2.66 -4.57
N GLY A 71 11.13 2.09 -3.40
CA GLY A 71 10.98 2.76 -2.11
C GLY A 71 11.85 4.01 -1.97
N ASP A 72 13.07 3.98 -2.50
CA ASP A 72 13.98 5.12 -2.58
C ASP A 72 13.41 6.27 -3.42
N LYS A 73 12.77 5.96 -4.54
CA LYS A 73 12.14 6.96 -5.41
C LYS A 73 10.88 7.54 -4.76
N THR A 74 10.08 6.69 -4.08
CA THR A 74 8.90 7.13 -3.32
C THR A 74 9.28 8.10 -2.22
N MET A 75 10.31 7.75 -1.45
CA MET A 75 10.82 8.61 -0.39
C MET A 75 11.44 9.90 -0.96
N THR A 76 12.13 9.83 -2.08
CA THR A 76 12.65 11.03 -2.78
C THR A 76 11.52 11.96 -3.20
N SER A 77 10.40 11.43 -3.73
CA SER A 77 9.21 12.22 -4.07
C SER A 77 8.67 12.97 -2.83
N LEU A 78 8.53 12.28 -1.69
CA LEU A 78 8.07 12.88 -0.44
C LEU A 78 9.02 13.97 0.06
N LEU A 79 10.31 13.68 0.12
CA LEU A 79 11.32 14.60 0.67
C LEU A 79 11.49 15.86 -0.19
N SER A 80 11.32 15.74 -1.51
CA SER A 80 11.39 16.86 -2.46
C SER A 80 10.07 17.64 -2.64
N ASN A 81 9.01 17.33 -1.89
CA ASN A 81 7.65 17.86 -2.05
C ASN A 81 6.99 17.53 -3.40
N GLY A 82 7.42 16.48 -4.06
CA GLY A 82 6.74 15.93 -5.24
C GLY A 82 5.42 15.24 -4.87
N SER A 83 5.33 14.71 -3.64
CA SER A 83 4.12 14.16 -3.01
C SER A 83 3.95 14.69 -1.59
N ASP A 84 2.71 14.67 -1.10
CA ASP A 84 2.33 15.06 0.26
C ASP A 84 2.41 13.88 1.21
N ILE A 85 2.03 12.70 0.72
CA ILE A 85 2.01 11.42 1.43
C ILE A 85 2.77 10.39 0.59
N ALA A 86 3.51 9.52 1.26
CA ALA A 86 4.16 8.36 0.65
C ALA A 86 3.53 7.07 1.19
N LEU A 87 3.21 6.12 0.30
CA LEU A 87 2.88 4.75 0.62
C LEU A 87 4.10 3.89 0.32
N VAL A 88 4.84 3.49 1.34
CA VAL A 88 6.15 2.85 1.20
C VAL A 88 6.45 1.98 2.42
N GLY A 89 7.47 1.14 2.33
CA GLY A 89 7.93 0.33 3.44
C GLY A 89 8.39 1.18 4.63
N SER A 90 7.95 0.79 5.84
CA SER A 90 8.14 1.60 7.06
C SER A 90 9.62 1.76 7.45
N GLU A 91 10.52 0.87 6.98
CA GLU A 91 11.97 0.96 7.13
C GLU A 91 12.55 2.26 6.54
N THR A 92 11.93 2.81 5.50
CA THR A 92 12.44 4.00 4.83
C THR A 92 12.46 5.22 5.75
N SER A 93 11.53 5.31 6.71
CA SER A 93 11.53 6.36 7.73
C SER A 93 12.74 6.26 8.67
N ILE A 94 13.20 5.03 8.96
CA ILE A 94 14.41 4.76 9.77
C ILE A 94 15.64 5.24 9.03
N TYR A 95 15.74 4.99 7.71
CA TYR A 95 16.85 5.48 6.91
C TYR A 95 16.92 7.01 6.88
N VAL A 96 15.79 7.68 6.67
CA VAL A 96 15.70 9.15 6.65
C VAL A 96 16.13 9.75 8.00
N GLU A 97 15.64 9.19 9.10
CA GLU A 97 16.00 9.63 10.45
C GLU A 97 17.49 9.41 10.73
N SER A 98 18.03 8.27 10.32
CA SER A 98 19.43 7.92 10.53
C SER A 98 20.40 8.84 9.77
N GLN A 99 19.93 9.46 8.68
CA GLN A 99 20.68 10.47 7.92
C GLN A 99 20.56 11.87 8.51
N GLY A 100 19.87 12.04 9.64
CA GLY A 100 19.76 13.30 10.36
C GLY A 100 18.79 14.31 9.69
N ALA A 101 17.68 13.83 9.15
CA ALA A 101 16.66 14.67 8.55
C ALA A 101 16.14 15.72 9.56
N LYS A 102 16.12 17.01 9.16
CA LYS A 102 15.59 18.09 9.99
C LYS A 102 14.07 18.04 10.16
N ASP A 103 13.39 17.49 9.17
CA ASP A 103 11.95 17.28 9.18
C ASP A 103 11.71 15.78 9.01
N PRO A 104 11.56 15.03 10.12
CA PRO A 104 11.47 13.58 10.07
C PRO A 104 10.19 13.13 9.37
N VAL A 105 10.26 11.94 8.75
CA VAL A 105 9.12 11.29 8.11
C VAL A 105 8.43 10.41 9.14
N ILE A 106 7.14 10.63 9.33
CA ILE A 106 6.32 9.98 10.36
C ILE A 106 5.35 9.00 9.72
N ASN A 107 5.34 7.77 10.22
CA ASN A 107 4.34 6.76 9.90
C ASN A 107 3.06 7.08 10.67
N PHE A 108 1.94 7.34 9.98
CA PHE A 108 0.70 7.76 10.63
C PHE A 108 -0.49 6.83 10.38
N ALA A 109 -0.41 5.96 9.35
CA ALA A 109 -1.44 4.97 9.08
C ALA A 109 -0.84 3.74 8.40
N GLN A 110 -1.22 2.53 8.84
CA GLN A 110 -0.78 1.25 8.28
C GLN A 110 -1.76 0.79 7.19
N LEU A 111 -1.22 0.22 6.09
CA LEU A 111 -2.04 -0.38 5.04
C LEU A 111 -1.86 -1.89 4.96
N THR A 112 -0.62 -2.38 5.01
CA THR A 112 -0.29 -3.81 4.95
C THR A 112 0.55 -4.22 6.14
N GLN A 113 0.44 -5.51 6.54
CA GLN A 113 0.97 -5.99 7.82
C GLN A 113 1.81 -7.27 7.71
N THR A 114 2.14 -7.71 6.49
CA THR A 114 3.07 -8.81 6.19
C THR A 114 3.83 -8.47 4.93
N ASP A 115 4.86 -9.24 4.59
CA ASP A 115 5.44 -9.18 3.24
C ASP A 115 4.38 -9.54 2.19
N GLY A 116 4.44 -8.90 1.03
CA GLY A 116 3.48 -9.09 -0.06
C GLY A 116 4.02 -9.92 -1.23
N THR A 117 5.20 -10.54 -1.06
CA THR A 117 5.83 -11.27 -2.15
C THR A 117 5.66 -12.78 -2.04
N PHE A 118 5.78 -13.41 -3.19
CA PHE A 118 5.72 -14.85 -3.36
C PHE A 118 7.01 -15.35 -3.98
N LEU A 119 7.43 -16.55 -3.58
CA LEU A 119 8.50 -17.28 -4.27
C LEU A 119 7.89 -17.97 -5.49
N VAL A 120 8.37 -17.57 -6.65
CA VAL A 120 7.97 -18.17 -7.94
C VAL A 120 9.13 -19.02 -8.44
N ALA A 121 8.89 -20.31 -8.61
CA ALA A 121 9.84 -21.25 -9.20
C ALA A 121 9.66 -21.32 -10.72
N ARG A 122 10.73 -21.55 -11.46
CA ARG A 122 10.65 -21.79 -12.91
C ARG A 122 10.03 -23.13 -13.24
N GLU A 123 10.38 -24.15 -12.46
CA GLU A 123 9.87 -25.51 -12.63
C GLU A 123 8.59 -25.69 -11.82
N ASP A 124 7.69 -26.56 -12.30
CA ASP A 124 6.52 -26.98 -11.55
C ASP A 124 6.95 -27.94 -10.42
N ILE A 125 6.75 -27.50 -9.17
CA ILE A 125 7.18 -28.23 -7.97
C ILE A 125 5.94 -28.61 -7.14
N GLU A 126 5.52 -29.87 -7.23
CA GLU A 126 4.32 -30.36 -6.54
C GLU A 126 4.40 -30.28 -4.99
N ASN A 127 5.58 -30.54 -4.42
CA ASN A 127 5.82 -30.51 -2.97
C ASN A 127 7.08 -29.68 -2.69
N PHE A 128 6.93 -28.35 -2.62
CA PHE A 128 8.03 -27.46 -2.37
C PHE A 128 8.53 -27.57 -0.92
N ASP A 129 9.85 -27.62 -0.77
CA ASP A 129 10.57 -27.49 0.48
C ASP A 129 11.64 -26.40 0.34
N TRP A 130 11.83 -25.58 1.36
CA TRP A 130 12.79 -24.47 1.30
C TRP A 130 14.22 -24.91 1.00
N ASP A 131 14.63 -26.13 1.41
CA ASP A 131 15.95 -26.67 1.07
C ASP A 131 16.19 -26.80 -0.44
N MET A 132 15.13 -26.79 -1.27
CA MET A 132 15.25 -26.87 -2.73
C MET A 132 15.84 -25.62 -3.36
N VAL A 133 15.89 -24.47 -2.64
CA VAL A 133 16.53 -23.26 -3.16
C VAL A 133 18.06 -23.30 -3.01
N LYS A 134 18.63 -24.24 -2.22
CA LYS A 134 20.07 -24.36 -2.02
C LYS A 134 20.79 -24.70 -3.32
N GLY A 135 21.87 -23.96 -3.62
CA GLY A 135 22.65 -24.11 -4.84
C GLY A 135 21.94 -23.62 -6.11
N LYS A 136 20.83 -22.93 -5.99
CA LYS A 136 20.03 -22.36 -7.09
C LYS A 136 20.24 -20.87 -7.22
N THR A 137 19.99 -20.35 -8.42
CA THR A 137 19.99 -18.90 -8.67
C THR A 137 18.63 -18.32 -8.31
N PHE A 138 18.60 -17.41 -7.32
CA PHE A 138 17.41 -16.76 -6.83
C PHE A 138 17.46 -15.24 -7.10
N LEU A 139 16.53 -14.75 -7.92
CA LEU A 139 16.34 -13.31 -8.11
C LEU A 139 15.57 -12.74 -6.90
N GLY A 140 16.33 -12.32 -5.88
CA GLY A 140 15.81 -11.62 -4.72
C GLY A 140 15.58 -10.14 -5.04
N GLN A 141 14.83 -9.46 -4.19
CA GLN A 141 14.58 -8.04 -4.34
C GLN A 141 15.84 -7.21 -4.04
N ARG A 142 15.89 -5.99 -4.62
CA ARG A 142 17.05 -5.09 -4.48
C ARG A 142 17.33 -4.73 -3.02
N LYS A 143 18.60 -4.71 -2.63
CA LYS A 143 19.05 -4.37 -1.28
C LYS A 143 18.51 -3.04 -0.78
N GLY A 144 18.22 -2.99 0.53
CA GLY A 144 17.73 -1.82 1.26
C GLY A 144 16.21 -1.68 1.27
N GLY A 145 15.45 -2.61 0.68
CA GLY A 145 13.99 -2.62 0.73
C GLY A 145 13.43 -3.77 1.57
N MET A 146 12.25 -3.58 2.15
CA MET A 146 11.59 -4.62 2.96
C MET A 146 11.50 -5.98 2.26
N PRO A 147 11.17 -6.09 0.96
CA PRO A 147 11.09 -7.39 0.30
C PRO A 147 12.41 -8.16 0.35
N GLN A 148 13.55 -7.48 0.16
CA GLN A 148 14.87 -8.11 0.26
C GLN A 148 15.10 -8.63 1.68
N MET A 149 14.87 -7.78 2.68
CA MET A 149 15.13 -8.13 4.08
C MET A 149 14.20 -9.26 4.57
N ALA A 150 12.93 -9.24 4.17
CA ALA A 150 11.99 -10.31 4.46
C ALA A 150 12.41 -11.62 3.77
N GLY A 151 12.86 -11.56 2.52
CA GLY A 151 13.38 -12.71 1.78
C GLY A 151 14.57 -13.36 2.48
N GLU A 152 15.57 -12.59 2.87
CA GLU A 152 16.74 -13.10 3.61
C GLU A 152 16.37 -13.61 5.00
N PHE A 153 15.44 -12.93 5.70
CA PHE A 153 14.92 -13.39 6.99
C PHE A 153 14.26 -14.76 6.87
N VAL A 154 13.44 -14.99 5.84
CA VAL A 154 12.77 -16.28 5.61
C VAL A 154 13.79 -17.37 5.27
N LEU A 155 14.77 -17.09 4.41
CA LEU A 155 15.85 -18.06 4.12
C LEU A 155 16.57 -18.46 5.42
N ASN A 156 16.98 -17.49 6.23
CA ASN A 156 17.65 -17.73 7.51
C ASN A 156 16.76 -18.55 8.47
N LYS A 157 15.46 -18.29 8.54
CA LYS A 157 14.48 -19.04 9.35
C LYS A 157 14.46 -20.53 8.97
N HIS A 158 14.69 -20.84 7.70
CA HIS A 158 14.80 -22.20 7.17
C HIS A 158 16.22 -22.75 7.17
N ASN A 159 17.16 -22.14 7.91
CA ASN A 159 18.57 -22.54 7.99
C ASN A 159 19.29 -22.53 6.62
N ILE A 160 18.97 -21.55 5.80
CA ILE A 160 19.58 -21.28 4.48
C ILE A 160 20.33 -19.95 4.60
N ASP A 161 21.64 -19.99 4.52
CA ASP A 161 22.47 -18.75 4.50
C ASP A 161 22.31 -18.09 3.12
N PRO A 162 21.66 -16.90 3.03
CA PRO A 162 21.38 -16.29 1.74
C PRO A 162 22.62 -15.87 0.96
N GLN A 163 23.79 -15.79 1.63
CA GLN A 163 25.05 -15.39 1.00
C GLN A 163 25.97 -16.57 0.65
N LYS A 164 25.64 -17.80 1.10
CA LYS A 164 26.47 -18.99 0.87
C LYS A 164 25.73 -20.13 0.22
N ASP A 165 24.47 -20.32 0.59
CA ASP A 165 23.71 -21.50 0.17
C ASP A 165 22.91 -21.27 -1.11
N VAL A 166 22.76 -20.01 -1.55
CA VAL A 166 21.99 -19.58 -2.71
C VAL A 166 22.81 -18.60 -3.55
N ASP A 167 22.71 -18.70 -4.88
CA ASP A 167 23.22 -17.65 -5.77
C ASP A 167 22.18 -16.51 -5.82
N LEU A 168 22.26 -15.61 -4.82
CA LEU A 168 21.25 -14.58 -4.58
C LEU A 168 21.57 -13.29 -5.35
N ILE A 169 20.79 -12.99 -6.38
CA ILE A 169 20.93 -11.80 -7.22
C ILE A 169 20.01 -10.68 -6.69
N GLN A 170 20.59 -9.58 -6.20
CA GLN A 170 19.90 -8.46 -5.55
C GLN A 170 20.23 -7.09 -6.15
N ASN A 171 20.77 -7.06 -7.34
CA ASN A 171 21.16 -5.84 -8.04
C ASN A 171 20.28 -5.48 -9.25
N ILE A 172 19.16 -6.17 -9.42
CA ILE A 172 18.17 -5.88 -10.47
C ILE A 172 17.16 -4.85 -9.92
N ASP A 173 16.93 -3.79 -10.68
CA ASP A 173 15.91 -2.80 -10.33
C ASP A 173 14.52 -3.43 -10.22
N PHE A 174 13.72 -2.92 -9.26
CA PHE A 174 12.38 -3.40 -8.98
C PHE A 174 11.51 -3.55 -10.24
N ALA A 175 11.54 -2.56 -11.13
CA ALA A 175 10.75 -2.57 -12.38
C ALA A 175 11.21 -3.63 -13.40
N ASN A 176 12.39 -4.22 -13.23
CA ASN A 176 13.01 -5.11 -14.24
C ASN A 176 13.10 -6.57 -13.81
N ILE A 177 12.86 -6.88 -12.52
CA ILE A 177 13.09 -8.23 -11.99
C ILE A 177 12.19 -9.30 -12.64
N ALA A 178 10.92 -8.97 -12.89
CA ALA A 178 9.98 -9.85 -13.58
C ALA A 178 10.46 -10.16 -15.01
N ASN A 179 10.88 -9.13 -15.75
CA ASN A 179 11.38 -9.30 -17.11
C ASN A 179 12.68 -10.11 -17.15
N ALA A 180 13.57 -9.96 -16.16
CA ALA A 180 14.79 -10.76 -16.06
C ALA A 180 14.45 -12.25 -15.89
N PHE A 181 13.50 -12.58 -15.00
CA PHE A 181 13.05 -13.96 -14.84
C PHE A 181 12.35 -14.48 -16.09
N ALA A 182 11.42 -13.74 -16.68
CA ALA A 182 10.73 -14.15 -17.92
C ALA A 182 11.70 -14.41 -19.08
N SER A 183 12.83 -13.68 -19.12
CA SER A 183 13.90 -13.86 -20.12
C SER A 183 14.83 -15.05 -19.83
N GLY A 184 14.56 -15.84 -18.79
CA GLY A 184 15.30 -17.07 -18.47
C GLY A 184 16.37 -16.91 -17.38
N THR A 185 16.48 -15.77 -16.70
CA THR A 185 17.42 -15.59 -15.60
C THR A 185 16.86 -16.18 -14.31
N GLY A 186 17.63 -16.98 -13.60
CA GLY A 186 17.31 -17.56 -12.29
C GLY A 186 16.37 -18.76 -12.31
N ASP A 187 16.46 -19.57 -11.26
CA ASP A 187 15.58 -20.71 -11.00
C ASP A 187 14.35 -20.27 -10.19
N TYR A 188 14.54 -19.26 -9.34
CA TYR A 188 13.52 -18.67 -8.47
C TYR A 188 13.51 -17.16 -8.59
N VAL A 189 12.35 -16.55 -8.33
CA VAL A 189 12.19 -15.11 -8.25
C VAL A 189 11.19 -14.73 -7.16
N GLN A 190 11.42 -13.58 -6.52
CA GLN A 190 10.51 -12.99 -5.53
C GLN A 190 9.66 -11.92 -6.21
N LEU A 191 8.34 -12.14 -6.32
CA LEU A 191 7.40 -11.27 -7.02
C LEU A 191 6.17 -10.92 -6.19
N PHE A 192 5.64 -9.72 -6.42
CA PHE A 192 4.33 -9.30 -5.95
C PHE A 192 3.20 -9.74 -6.90
N GLU A 193 1.96 -9.73 -6.41
CA GLU A 193 0.78 -9.79 -7.26
C GLU A 193 0.50 -8.43 -7.93
N PRO A 194 -0.06 -8.42 -9.16
CA PRO A 194 -0.57 -9.57 -9.94
C PRO A 194 0.49 -10.33 -10.73
N THR A 195 1.75 -9.90 -10.73
CA THR A 195 2.80 -10.46 -11.59
C THR A 195 3.06 -11.94 -11.31
N ALA A 196 3.01 -12.36 -10.04
CA ALA A 196 3.18 -13.76 -9.67
C ALA A 196 2.09 -14.65 -10.30
N SER A 197 0.82 -14.25 -10.18
CA SER A 197 -0.32 -14.94 -10.80
C SER A 197 -0.29 -14.91 -12.32
N LEU A 198 0.15 -13.81 -12.93
CA LEU A 198 0.31 -13.74 -14.39
C LEU A 198 1.37 -14.72 -14.88
N PHE A 199 2.48 -14.85 -14.17
CA PHE A 199 3.53 -15.81 -14.52
C PHE A 199 3.05 -17.26 -14.41
N GLU A 200 2.26 -17.56 -13.39
CA GLU A 200 1.64 -18.89 -13.24
C GLU A 200 0.67 -19.18 -14.39
N LYS A 201 -0.19 -18.23 -14.75
CA LYS A 201 -1.14 -18.36 -15.87
C LYS A 201 -0.44 -18.52 -17.22
N GLU A 202 0.65 -17.79 -17.44
CA GLU A 202 1.41 -17.82 -18.70
C GLU A 202 2.40 -18.99 -18.78
N GLY A 203 2.53 -19.79 -17.71
CA GLY A 203 3.48 -20.90 -17.64
C GLY A 203 4.95 -20.45 -17.63
N ILE A 204 5.22 -19.21 -17.20
CA ILE A 204 6.57 -18.66 -17.03
C ILE A 204 7.19 -19.16 -15.73
N GLY A 205 6.35 -19.40 -14.70
CA GLY A 205 6.76 -19.89 -13.41
C GLY A 205 5.56 -20.29 -12.55
N HIS A 206 5.83 -20.87 -11.38
CA HIS A 206 4.85 -21.45 -10.47
C HIS A 206 5.03 -20.87 -9.06
N ILE A 207 3.95 -20.38 -8.44
CA ILE A 207 3.99 -19.90 -7.06
C ILE A 207 4.15 -21.09 -6.12
N VAL A 208 5.26 -21.17 -5.39
CA VAL A 208 5.58 -22.31 -4.51
C VAL A 208 5.57 -21.98 -3.03
N ALA A 209 5.75 -20.69 -2.65
CA ALA A 209 5.70 -20.26 -1.26
C ALA A 209 5.33 -18.78 -1.12
N SER A 210 4.92 -18.37 0.09
CA SER A 210 4.63 -16.99 0.45
C SER A 210 5.65 -16.49 1.47
N PHE A 211 6.33 -15.38 1.16
CA PHE A 211 7.18 -14.71 2.13
C PHE A 211 6.35 -14.02 3.23
N GLY A 212 5.12 -13.63 2.93
CA GLY A 212 4.23 -13.00 3.91
C GLY A 212 3.78 -13.95 5.01
N GLU A 213 3.51 -15.22 4.70
CA GLU A 213 3.20 -16.24 5.70
C GLU A 213 4.41 -16.55 6.58
N GLU A 214 5.60 -16.54 5.99
CA GLU A 214 6.83 -16.94 6.67
C GLU A 214 7.48 -15.83 7.51
N SER A 215 7.44 -14.57 7.05
CA SER A 215 8.08 -13.44 7.74
C SER A 215 7.30 -12.95 8.97
N GLY A 216 6.01 -13.28 9.04
CA GLY A 216 5.15 -12.82 10.14
C GLY A 216 4.73 -11.34 10.00
N ARG A 217 4.16 -10.80 11.08
CA ARG A 217 3.58 -9.45 11.09
C ARG A 217 4.63 -8.38 11.34
N VAL A 218 4.60 -7.37 10.48
CA VAL A 218 5.38 -6.14 10.57
C VAL A 218 4.53 -4.97 10.04
N PRO A 219 4.79 -3.71 10.39
CA PRO A 219 4.16 -2.57 9.72
C PRO A 219 4.79 -2.43 8.33
N TYR A 220 4.40 -3.33 7.39
CA TYR A 220 5.13 -3.51 6.14
C TYR A 220 5.03 -2.27 5.24
N THR A 221 3.82 -1.90 4.82
CA THR A 221 3.61 -0.66 4.06
C THR A 221 2.72 0.29 4.84
N THR A 222 3.20 1.51 5.01
CA THR A 222 2.51 2.54 5.77
C THR A 222 2.37 3.83 4.96
N PHE A 223 1.37 4.61 5.28
CA PHE A 223 1.28 6.00 4.84
C PHE A 223 2.15 6.85 5.75
N MET A 224 3.03 7.60 5.11
CA MET A 224 3.98 8.49 5.77
C MET A 224 3.86 9.89 5.21
N ALA A 225 4.13 10.86 6.06
CA ALA A 225 4.30 12.25 5.66
C ALA A 225 5.40 12.92 6.49
N LYS A 226 5.90 14.04 6.04
CA LYS A 226 6.81 14.86 6.84
C LYS A 226 6.09 15.36 8.10
N LYS A 227 6.80 15.45 9.21
CA LYS A 227 6.24 15.93 10.48
C LYS A 227 5.63 17.32 10.34
N SER A 228 6.27 18.21 9.59
CA SER A 228 5.72 19.55 9.28
C SER A 228 4.36 19.45 8.58
N TYR A 229 4.24 18.59 7.57
CA TYR A 229 2.97 18.38 6.84
C TYR A 229 1.86 17.90 7.77
N LEU A 230 2.11 16.91 8.63
CA LEU A 230 1.11 16.42 9.59
C LEU A 230 0.67 17.49 10.59
N THR A 231 1.57 18.42 10.95
CA THR A 231 1.26 19.54 11.84
C THR A 231 0.44 20.62 11.15
N GLU A 232 0.79 20.96 9.90
CA GLU A 232 0.15 22.04 9.14
C GLU A 232 -1.18 21.59 8.50
N HIS A 233 -1.34 20.29 8.25
CA HIS A 233 -2.47 19.70 7.54
C HIS A 233 -3.13 18.55 8.34
N GLU A 234 -3.21 18.65 9.67
CA GLU A 234 -3.74 17.62 10.56
C GLU A 234 -5.15 17.17 10.15
N GLU A 235 -6.05 18.10 9.83
CA GLU A 235 -7.40 17.78 9.35
C GLU A 235 -7.39 16.97 8.05
N THR A 236 -6.49 17.29 7.13
CA THR A 236 -6.34 16.54 5.88
C THR A 236 -5.85 15.11 6.13
N ALA A 237 -4.88 14.94 7.03
CA ALA A 237 -4.37 13.63 7.42
C ALA A 237 -5.44 12.79 8.16
N GLU A 238 -6.28 13.40 8.99
CA GLU A 238 -7.44 12.75 9.62
C GLU A 238 -8.45 12.25 8.59
N LYS A 239 -8.88 13.12 7.68
CA LYS A 239 -9.79 12.78 6.58
C LYS A 239 -9.23 11.66 5.71
N PHE A 240 -7.95 11.75 5.36
CA PHE A 240 -7.24 10.71 4.61
C PHE A 240 -7.27 9.37 5.34
N THR A 241 -6.90 9.37 6.62
CA THR A 241 -6.88 8.14 7.44
C THR A 241 -8.27 7.55 7.61
N ARG A 242 -9.32 8.38 7.73
CA ARG A 242 -10.72 7.92 7.84
C ARG A 242 -11.17 7.23 6.55
N ALA A 243 -10.85 7.78 5.38
CA ALA A 243 -11.14 7.15 4.10
C ALA A 243 -10.42 5.80 3.95
N VAL A 244 -9.14 5.74 4.34
CA VAL A 244 -8.35 4.48 4.35
C VAL A 244 -8.99 3.46 5.31
N TYR A 245 -9.32 3.84 6.54
CA TYR A 245 -9.95 2.96 7.51
C TYR A 245 -11.29 2.41 7.01
N LYS A 246 -12.10 3.27 6.41
CA LYS A 246 -13.38 2.86 5.79
C LYS A 246 -13.14 1.79 4.70
N ALA A 247 -12.11 1.95 3.90
CA ALA A 247 -11.74 0.98 2.87
C ALA A 247 -11.21 -0.33 3.47
N GLN A 248 -10.37 -0.28 4.50
CA GLN A 248 -9.90 -1.47 5.23
C GLN A 248 -11.07 -2.27 5.79
N GLN A 249 -12.03 -1.61 6.44
CA GLN A 249 -13.25 -2.23 6.96
C GLN A 249 -14.14 -2.80 5.84
N TRP A 250 -14.14 -2.16 4.69
CA TRP A 250 -14.88 -2.65 3.52
C TRP A 250 -14.22 -3.90 2.96
N VAL A 251 -12.90 -3.90 2.75
CA VAL A 251 -12.12 -5.05 2.26
C VAL A 251 -12.25 -6.26 3.17
N GLU A 252 -12.24 -6.07 4.49
CA GLU A 252 -12.42 -7.17 5.44
C GLU A 252 -13.77 -7.89 5.28
N LYS A 253 -14.86 -7.12 5.04
CA LYS A 253 -16.23 -7.61 5.01
C LYS A 253 -16.67 -8.16 3.66
N HIS A 254 -15.92 -7.93 2.59
CA HIS A 254 -16.31 -8.33 1.23
C HIS A 254 -15.48 -9.48 0.71
N SER A 255 -16.04 -10.24 -0.21
CA SER A 255 -15.37 -11.34 -0.90
C SER A 255 -14.24 -10.83 -1.81
N SER A 256 -13.28 -11.72 -2.14
CA SER A 256 -12.21 -11.40 -3.09
C SER A 256 -12.77 -10.94 -4.44
N LYS A 257 -13.88 -11.52 -4.89
CA LYS A 257 -14.58 -11.12 -6.12
C LYS A 257 -15.13 -9.69 -6.05
N GLU A 258 -15.84 -9.34 -4.96
CA GLU A 258 -16.40 -7.97 -4.80
C GLU A 258 -15.29 -6.91 -4.72
N ILE A 259 -14.15 -7.27 -4.12
CA ILE A 259 -12.98 -6.39 -4.05
C ILE A 259 -12.37 -6.25 -5.45
N ALA A 260 -12.20 -7.35 -6.20
CA ALA A 260 -11.71 -7.34 -7.58
C ALA A 260 -12.57 -6.45 -8.47
N GLU A 261 -13.90 -6.62 -8.43
CA GLU A 261 -14.84 -5.77 -9.16
C GLU A 261 -14.71 -4.29 -8.78
N ALA A 262 -14.46 -3.98 -7.52
CA ALA A 262 -14.30 -2.61 -7.04
C ALA A 262 -13.03 -1.92 -7.55
N ILE A 263 -11.93 -2.65 -7.72
CA ILE A 263 -10.63 -2.09 -8.12
C ILE A 263 -10.28 -2.39 -9.60
N GLN A 264 -11.17 -3.04 -10.36
CA GLN A 264 -10.91 -3.41 -11.76
C GLN A 264 -10.45 -2.22 -12.62
N SER A 265 -11.02 -1.04 -12.42
CA SER A 265 -10.65 0.17 -13.17
C SER A 265 -9.22 0.67 -12.91
N GLU A 266 -8.61 0.22 -11.82
CA GLU A 266 -7.20 0.51 -11.53
C GLU A 266 -6.26 -0.49 -12.23
N PHE A 267 -6.79 -1.63 -12.70
CA PHE A 267 -6.04 -2.72 -13.31
C PHE A 267 -6.67 -3.17 -14.63
N ASP A 268 -6.91 -2.20 -15.53
CA ASP A 268 -7.63 -2.43 -16.80
C ASP A 268 -6.96 -3.49 -17.70
N ASP A 269 -5.63 -3.62 -17.62
CA ASP A 269 -4.85 -4.60 -18.40
C ASP A 269 -4.78 -5.98 -17.72
N THR A 270 -5.41 -6.18 -16.54
CA THR A 270 -5.38 -7.43 -15.79
C THR A 270 -6.76 -8.08 -15.79
N GLU A 271 -6.83 -9.36 -16.13
CA GLU A 271 -8.10 -10.09 -16.13
C GLU A 271 -8.70 -10.17 -14.73
N PRO A 272 -10.04 -10.04 -14.59
CA PRO A 272 -10.73 -10.05 -13.29
C PRO A 272 -10.38 -11.25 -12.41
N GLU A 273 -10.21 -12.43 -13.01
CA GLU A 273 -9.89 -13.68 -12.32
C GLU A 273 -8.48 -13.62 -11.68
N ILE A 274 -7.53 -12.94 -12.32
CA ILE A 274 -6.19 -12.73 -11.76
C ILE A 274 -6.24 -11.78 -10.59
N ILE A 275 -7.03 -10.70 -10.68
CA ILE A 275 -7.21 -9.76 -9.58
C ILE A 275 -7.88 -10.47 -8.40
N GLU A 276 -8.93 -11.26 -8.64
CA GLU A 276 -9.63 -12.02 -7.60
C GLU A 276 -8.68 -13.02 -6.92
N ALA A 277 -7.92 -13.80 -7.68
CA ALA A 277 -6.94 -14.76 -7.15
C ALA A 277 -5.85 -14.08 -6.30
N SER A 278 -5.34 -12.94 -6.76
CA SER A 278 -4.35 -12.14 -6.04
C SER A 278 -4.88 -11.64 -4.70
N ILE A 279 -6.10 -11.11 -4.68
CA ILE A 279 -6.78 -10.66 -3.45
C ILE A 279 -6.99 -11.83 -2.50
N ASP A 280 -7.42 -12.98 -3.02
CA ASP A 280 -7.66 -14.18 -2.21
C ASP A 280 -6.38 -14.65 -1.51
N ARG A 281 -5.24 -14.66 -2.21
CA ARG A 281 -3.92 -14.95 -1.60
C ARG A 281 -3.57 -13.95 -0.50
N TYR A 282 -3.71 -12.64 -0.74
CA TYR A 282 -3.43 -11.62 0.27
C TYR A 282 -4.36 -11.68 1.48
N LYS A 283 -5.64 -12.03 1.28
CA LYS A 283 -6.58 -12.25 2.39
C LYS A 283 -6.20 -13.50 3.19
N LYS A 284 -5.84 -14.61 2.54
CA LYS A 284 -5.42 -15.86 3.21
C LYS A 284 -4.21 -15.66 4.10
N GLN A 285 -3.21 -14.91 3.64
CA GLN A 285 -2.01 -14.61 4.43
C GLN A 285 -2.19 -13.41 5.39
N ASN A 286 -3.40 -12.82 5.49
CA ASN A 286 -3.69 -11.64 6.30
C ASN A 286 -2.78 -10.45 6.01
N SER A 287 -2.49 -10.17 4.75
CA SER A 287 -1.61 -9.06 4.36
C SER A 287 -2.24 -7.69 4.56
N PHE A 288 -3.55 -7.57 4.35
CA PHE A 288 -4.24 -6.30 4.54
C PHE A 288 -4.45 -6.01 6.02
N SER A 289 -4.03 -4.83 6.45
CA SER A 289 -4.36 -4.36 7.80
C SER A 289 -5.86 -4.03 7.88
N THR A 290 -6.52 -4.42 8.97
CA THR A 290 -7.96 -4.17 9.18
C THR A 290 -8.24 -2.80 9.77
N ASP A 291 -7.20 -2.13 10.26
CA ASP A 291 -7.24 -0.76 10.76
C ASP A 291 -5.90 -0.04 10.50
N PRO A 292 -5.85 1.30 10.62
CA PRO A 292 -4.64 2.06 10.33
C PRO A 292 -3.61 2.11 11.48
N LEU A 293 -3.81 1.35 12.57
CA LEU A 293 -2.95 1.41 13.75
C LEU A 293 -1.65 0.64 13.53
N LEU A 294 -0.51 1.29 13.74
CA LEU A 294 0.77 0.64 13.83
C LEU A 294 0.98 0.07 15.25
N ASN A 295 1.57 -1.11 15.33
CA ASN A 295 1.84 -1.81 16.58
C ASN A 295 3.33 -1.73 16.96
N GLU A 296 3.63 -1.41 18.22
CA GLU A 296 5.02 -1.28 18.68
C GLU A 296 5.80 -2.59 18.61
N LYS A 297 5.17 -3.74 18.90
CA LYS A 297 5.83 -5.04 18.78
C LYS A 297 6.18 -5.38 17.33
N GLU A 298 5.32 -5.00 16.39
CA GLU A 298 5.58 -5.18 14.97
C GLU A 298 6.67 -4.24 14.46
N TRP A 299 6.80 -3.03 15.03
CA TRP A 299 7.92 -2.12 14.78
C TRP A 299 9.27 -2.69 15.26
N GLU A 300 9.29 -3.33 16.42
CA GLU A 300 10.49 -4.01 16.89
C GLU A 300 10.84 -5.23 16.01
N GLN A 301 9.83 -5.97 15.56
CA GLN A 301 10.01 -7.06 14.61
C GLN A 301 10.61 -6.56 13.27
N LEU A 302 10.11 -5.44 12.75
CA LEU A 302 10.68 -4.79 11.56
C LEU A 302 12.18 -4.53 11.75
N GLN A 303 12.55 -3.89 12.85
CA GLN A 303 13.94 -3.54 13.11
C GLN A 303 14.84 -4.78 13.32
N MET A 304 14.30 -5.84 13.91
CA MET A 304 15.00 -7.11 14.04
C MET A 304 15.27 -7.74 12.65
N ILE A 305 14.30 -7.70 11.73
CA ILE A 305 14.47 -8.17 10.35
C ILE A 305 15.54 -7.31 9.63
N MET A 306 15.49 -6.00 9.78
CA MET A 306 16.49 -5.08 9.22
C MET A 306 17.91 -5.36 9.75
N ASP A 307 18.04 -5.61 11.05
CA ASP A 307 19.32 -5.91 11.70
C ASP A 307 19.92 -7.23 11.19
N GLN A 308 19.10 -8.27 11.06
CA GLN A 308 19.53 -9.57 10.52
C GLN A 308 20.00 -9.50 9.06
N ALA A 309 19.41 -8.60 8.27
CA ALA A 309 19.85 -8.33 6.90
C ALA A 309 21.08 -7.40 6.82
N GLY A 310 21.53 -6.85 7.96
CA GLY A 310 22.62 -5.87 8.00
C GLY A 310 22.23 -4.49 7.46
N GLU A 311 20.93 -4.22 7.38
CA GLU A 311 20.36 -2.99 6.80
C GLU A 311 19.84 -2.01 7.87
N LEU A 312 19.94 -2.33 9.18
CA LEU A 312 19.54 -1.43 10.25
C LEU A 312 20.68 -0.46 10.59
N PRO A 313 20.61 0.82 10.19
CA PRO A 313 21.70 1.76 10.47
C PRO A 313 21.75 2.14 11.96
N LYS A 314 20.60 2.19 12.61
CA LYS A 314 20.42 2.55 14.01
C LYS A 314 19.04 2.13 14.48
N HIS A 315 18.95 1.59 15.69
CA HIS A 315 17.67 1.33 16.33
C HIS A 315 16.95 2.66 16.67
N ILE A 316 15.71 2.79 16.22
CA ILE A 316 14.88 3.99 16.42
C ILE A 316 13.63 3.60 17.23
N PRO A 317 13.40 4.24 18.40
CA PRO A 317 12.21 3.98 19.19
C PRO A 317 10.93 4.23 18.40
N TYR A 318 9.95 3.34 18.58
CA TYR A 318 8.61 3.45 17.96
C TYR A 318 8.02 4.86 18.07
N SER A 319 8.04 5.45 19.27
CA SER A 319 7.47 6.78 19.55
C SER A 319 8.13 7.94 18.80
N GLN A 320 9.29 7.71 18.17
CA GLN A 320 10.01 8.74 17.44
C GLN A 320 9.52 8.89 16.00
N LEU A 321 9.15 7.79 15.35
CA LEU A 321 8.77 7.75 13.93
C LEU A 321 7.34 7.26 13.67
N VAL A 322 6.58 6.93 14.71
CA VAL A 322 5.18 6.50 14.60
C VAL A 322 4.29 7.44 15.41
N ASP A 323 3.32 8.06 14.75
CA ASP A 323 2.26 8.83 15.41
C ASP A 323 0.90 8.18 15.18
N THR A 324 0.37 7.53 16.21
CA THR A 324 -0.94 6.86 16.17
C THR A 324 -2.10 7.74 16.62
N LYS A 325 -1.90 9.03 16.89
CA LYS A 325 -2.98 9.90 17.40
C LYS A 325 -4.13 9.98 16.41
N ILE A 326 -3.80 10.23 15.13
CA ILE A 326 -4.79 10.30 14.05
C ILE A 326 -5.54 8.98 13.91
N ALA A 327 -4.79 7.86 13.80
CA ALA A 327 -5.38 6.53 13.67
C ALA A 327 -6.28 6.16 14.86
N LYS A 328 -5.86 6.43 16.09
CA LYS A 328 -6.66 6.20 17.31
C LYS A 328 -7.93 7.05 17.33
N LYS A 329 -7.84 8.31 16.95
CA LYS A 329 -9.01 9.20 16.85
C LYS A 329 -10.02 8.62 15.86
N VAL A 330 -9.58 8.34 14.64
CA VAL A 330 -10.44 7.83 13.55
C VAL A 330 -11.07 6.48 13.89
N THR A 331 -10.34 5.55 14.49
CA THR A 331 -10.87 4.23 14.84
C THR A 331 -11.81 4.26 16.05
N SER A 332 -11.78 5.33 16.88
CA SER A 332 -12.71 5.53 18.00
C SER A 332 -14.01 6.23 17.59
N GLU A 333 -14.08 6.84 16.42
CA GLU A 333 -15.30 7.44 15.87
C GLU A 333 -16.28 6.31 15.47
N LYS A 334 -17.53 6.34 16.01
CA LYS A 334 -18.59 5.34 15.74
C LYS A 334 -19.52 5.79 14.62
#